data_bbdd282c8c85b9b02189b714b7838b5f
#
_entry.id   bbdd282c8c85b9b02189b714b7838b5f
#
_cell.length_a   1.000
_cell.length_b   1.000
_cell.length_c   1.000
_cell.angle_alpha   90.00
_cell.angle_beta   90.00
_cell.angle_gamma   90.00
#
_symmetry.space_group_name_H-M   'P 1'
#
loop_
_entity.id
_entity.type
_entity.pdbx_description
1 polymer ?
#
loop_
_entity_poly.entity_id
_entity_poly.type
_entity_poly.pdbx_seq_one_letter_code
_entity_poly.pdbx_strand_id
1 'polypeptide(L)'
;QNGTWAYNDIKDMEIADEDMGMLPIYIGAKGEEEQGLCTGSENYWCVNKNASEEDIQATLDFLQWVVESDEGRDMLANTMGFVTPFTTFEDYLPSNPLVQANEEYNKAGKTPVSWNFTTMPSENWKNNVGSALLEYAQGTGKWDAVETAFVDGWATEYQAAHAE
;
A
#
# COMPACT_ATOMS: atom_id res chain seq x y z
N GLN A 1 -10.00 6.97 -1.20
CA GLN A 1 -9.12 5.81 -1.27
C GLN A 1 -8.30 5.70 0.01
N ASN A 2 -8.25 4.50 0.58
CA ASN A 2 -7.47 4.20 1.78
C ASN A 2 -7.12 2.70 1.81
N GLY A 3 -6.39 2.25 2.84
CA GLY A 3 -6.02 0.85 3.02
C GLY A 3 -6.59 0.25 4.30
N THR A 4 -6.24 -0.98 4.59
CA THR A 4 -6.71 -1.72 5.78
C THR A 4 -6.37 -1.04 7.11
N TRP A 5 -5.32 -0.23 7.16
CA TRP A 5 -4.91 0.58 8.31
C TRP A 5 -5.95 1.64 8.72
N ALA A 6 -6.81 2.07 7.78
CA ALA A 6 -7.85 3.06 8.06
C ALA A 6 -8.85 2.61 9.13
N TYR A 7 -8.95 1.31 9.41
CA TYR A 7 -9.80 0.81 10.48
C TYR A 7 -9.50 1.48 11.83
N ASN A 8 -8.22 1.69 12.14
CA ASN A 8 -7.84 2.35 13.39
C ASN A 8 -8.30 3.82 13.49
N ASP A 9 -8.54 4.47 12.35
CA ASP A 9 -9.03 5.84 12.30
C ASP A 9 -10.56 5.93 12.41
N ILE A 10 -11.28 4.83 12.08
CA ILE A 10 -12.75 4.84 11.96
C ILE A 10 -13.48 3.92 12.94
N LYS A 11 -12.79 2.97 13.59
CA LYS A 11 -13.40 1.96 14.49
C LYS A 11 -14.17 2.54 15.67
N ASP A 12 -13.81 3.76 16.11
CA ASP A 12 -14.45 4.44 17.23
C ASP A 12 -15.56 5.42 16.75
N MET A 13 -15.90 5.41 15.45
CA MET A 13 -17.02 6.15 14.90
C MET A 13 -18.34 5.37 15.08
N GLU A 14 -19.48 6.05 14.90
CA GLU A 14 -20.81 5.42 14.96
C GLU A 14 -21.10 4.59 13.68
N ILE A 15 -20.19 3.67 13.33
CA ILE A 15 -20.29 2.76 12.19
C ILE A 15 -20.02 1.36 12.72
N ALA A 16 -20.93 0.41 12.48
CA ALA A 16 -20.72 -0.96 12.88
C ALA A 16 -19.71 -1.68 11.97
N ASP A 17 -18.96 -2.63 12.50
CA ASP A 17 -17.95 -3.37 11.74
C ASP A 17 -18.53 -4.09 10.52
N GLU A 18 -19.78 -4.58 10.63
CA GLU A 18 -20.51 -5.22 9.54
C GLU A 18 -20.89 -4.27 8.38
N ASP A 19 -20.85 -2.96 8.61
CA ASP A 19 -21.10 -1.93 7.60
C ASP A 19 -19.81 -1.45 6.93
N MET A 20 -18.65 -1.98 7.34
CA MET A 20 -17.35 -1.64 6.77
C MET A 20 -16.89 -2.68 5.75
N GLY A 21 -16.26 -2.23 4.69
CA GLY A 21 -15.72 -3.11 3.67
C GLY A 21 -14.70 -2.41 2.77
N MET A 22 -14.15 -3.18 1.84
CA MET A 22 -13.19 -2.70 0.87
C MET A 22 -13.66 -3.04 -0.55
N LEU A 23 -13.41 -2.14 -1.47
CA LEU A 23 -13.68 -2.35 -2.89
C LEU A 23 -12.40 -2.16 -3.70
N PRO A 24 -12.16 -2.99 -4.73
CA PRO A 24 -11.10 -2.74 -5.69
C PRO A 24 -11.26 -1.38 -6.36
N ILE A 25 -10.15 -0.80 -6.81
CA ILE A 25 -10.17 0.43 -7.60
C ILE A 25 -10.43 0.04 -9.05
N TYR A 26 -11.61 0.33 -9.54
CA TYR A 26 -11.99 0.11 -10.93
C TYR A 26 -11.85 1.40 -11.75
N ILE A 27 -11.29 1.29 -12.96
CA ILE A 27 -11.08 2.41 -13.90
C ILE A 27 -11.86 2.25 -15.20
N GLY A 28 -12.65 1.18 -15.33
CA GLY A 28 -13.44 0.87 -16.51
C GLY A 28 -12.68 0.08 -17.59
N ALA A 29 -11.56 -0.58 -17.22
CA ALA A 29 -10.81 -1.40 -18.14
C ALA A 29 -11.41 -2.81 -18.29
N LYS A 30 -11.28 -3.40 -19.47
CA LYS A 30 -11.74 -4.76 -19.72
C LYS A 30 -10.98 -5.77 -18.86
N GLY A 31 -11.67 -6.62 -18.13
CA GLY A 31 -11.10 -7.66 -17.28
C GLY A 31 -10.96 -7.24 -15.81
N GLU A 32 -11.40 -6.04 -15.43
CA GLU A 32 -11.38 -5.58 -14.03
C GLU A 32 -12.28 -6.39 -13.11
N GLU A 33 -13.27 -7.07 -13.65
CA GLU A 33 -14.18 -7.94 -12.89
C GLU A 33 -13.45 -9.08 -12.18
N GLU A 34 -12.26 -9.45 -12.64
CA GLU A 34 -11.39 -10.47 -12.00
C GLU A 34 -10.35 -9.87 -11.04
N GLN A 35 -10.35 -8.54 -10.90
CA GLN A 35 -9.40 -7.83 -10.06
C GLN A 35 -9.79 -7.90 -8.59
N GLY A 36 -8.79 -8.16 -7.73
CA GLY A 36 -8.86 -8.02 -6.29
C GLY A 36 -8.38 -6.65 -5.82
N LEU A 37 -8.10 -6.54 -4.53
CA LEU A 37 -7.59 -5.31 -3.95
C LEU A 37 -6.15 -5.02 -4.38
N CYS A 38 -5.75 -3.75 -4.31
CA CYS A 38 -4.36 -3.37 -4.48
C CYS A 38 -3.54 -3.82 -3.28
N THR A 39 -2.40 -4.46 -3.53
CA THR A 39 -1.51 -4.97 -2.51
C THR A 39 -0.04 -4.74 -2.87
N GLY A 40 0.83 -4.83 -1.89
CA GLY A 40 2.27 -4.73 -2.06
C GLY A 40 2.95 -4.31 -0.77
N SER A 41 4.26 -4.49 -0.69
CA SER A 41 5.07 -4.04 0.44
C SER A 41 5.42 -2.58 0.25
N GLU A 42 5.08 -1.75 1.23
CA GLU A 42 5.32 -0.30 1.21
C GLU A 42 6.35 0.13 2.25
N ASN A 43 6.45 -0.63 3.35
CA ASN A 43 7.36 -0.34 4.44
C ASN A 43 8.40 -1.45 4.57
N TYR A 44 9.65 -1.06 4.70
CA TYR A 44 10.78 -1.97 4.78
C TYR A 44 11.64 -1.67 6.00
N TRP A 45 12.09 -2.70 6.67
CA TRP A 45 13.14 -2.57 7.66
C TRP A 45 14.49 -2.63 6.97
N CYS A 46 15.38 -1.73 7.38
CA CYS A 46 16.73 -1.66 6.86
C CYS A 46 17.73 -1.84 8.00
N VAL A 47 18.65 -2.79 7.83
CA VAL A 47 19.77 -2.97 8.76
C VAL A 47 20.92 -2.08 8.33
N ASN A 48 21.47 -1.28 9.26
CA ASN A 48 22.61 -0.42 8.97
C ASN A 48 23.88 -1.26 8.81
N LYS A 49 24.33 -1.45 7.57
CA LYS A 49 25.53 -2.25 7.24
C LYS A 49 26.83 -1.69 7.80
N ASN A 50 26.86 -0.44 8.28
CA ASN A 50 28.03 0.21 8.85
C ASN A 50 28.02 0.18 10.39
N ALA A 51 27.05 -0.46 11.03
CA ALA A 51 27.05 -0.70 12.47
C ALA A 51 28.07 -1.79 12.84
N SER A 52 28.33 -1.98 14.13
CA SER A 52 29.16 -3.10 14.59
C SER A 52 28.47 -4.44 14.29
N GLU A 53 29.26 -5.53 14.18
CA GLU A 53 28.71 -6.87 13.98
C GLU A 53 27.72 -7.26 15.10
N GLU A 54 28.01 -6.85 16.34
CA GLU A 54 27.15 -7.08 17.50
C GLU A 54 25.81 -6.35 17.37
N ASP A 55 25.82 -5.08 16.95
CA ASP A 55 24.59 -4.29 16.74
C ASP A 55 23.77 -4.82 15.56
N ILE A 56 24.44 -5.28 14.49
CA ILE A 56 23.75 -5.91 13.35
C ILE A 56 23.07 -7.18 13.82
N GLN A 57 23.76 -8.05 14.56
CA GLN A 57 23.18 -9.30 15.06
C GLN A 57 22.02 -9.03 16.01
N ALA A 58 22.17 -8.10 16.96
CA ALA A 58 21.08 -7.71 17.85
C ALA A 58 19.85 -7.17 17.10
N THR A 59 20.08 -6.42 16.01
CA THR A 59 18.99 -5.94 15.14
C THR A 59 18.28 -7.11 14.47
N LEU A 60 19.01 -8.07 13.92
CA LEU A 60 18.45 -9.25 13.27
C LEU A 60 17.68 -10.12 14.26
N ASP A 61 18.23 -10.34 15.46
CA ASP A 61 17.55 -11.11 16.52
C ASP A 61 16.25 -10.43 16.95
N PHE A 62 16.23 -9.09 17.05
CA PHE A 62 15.02 -8.33 17.33
C PHE A 62 13.98 -8.48 16.21
N LEU A 63 14.39 -8.32 14.95
CA LEU A 63 13.48 -8.48 13.80
C LEU A 63 12.91 -9.90 13.72
N GLN A 64 13.76 -10.91 13.98
CA GLN A 64 13.30 -12.29 14.05
C GLN A 64 12.29 -12.49 15.19
N TRP A 65 12.57 -11.96 16.38
CA TRP A 65 11.63 -12.00 17.48
C TRP A 65 10.28 -11.36 17.14
N VAL A 66 10.30 -10.19 16.47
CA VAL A 66 9.06 -9.49 16.06
C VAL A 66 8.20 -10.34 15.15
N VAL A 67 8.79 -11.14 14.23
CA VAL A 67 8.01 -11.91 13.25
C VAL A 67 7.73 -13.35 13.67
N GLU A 68 8.40 -13.88 14.69
CA GLU A 68 8.26 -15.27 15.12
C GLU A 68 7.60 -15.44 16.48
N SER A 69 7.78 -14.47 17.42
CA SER A 69 7.17 -14.58 18.76
C SER A 69 5.68 -14.26 18.73
N ASP A 70 4.94 -14.82 19.69
CA ASP A 70 3.51 -14.53 19.85
C ASP A 70 3.28 -13.05 20.18
N GLU A 71 4.11 -12.45 21.04
CA GLU A 71 4.03 -11.03 21.38
C GLU A 71 4.31 -10.12 20.18
N GLY A 72 5.37 -10.42 19.42
CA GLY A 72 5.73 -9.62 18.23
C GLY A 72 4.65 -9.67 17.17
N ARG A 73 4.10 -10.85 16.90
CA ARG A 73 2.99 -11.03 15.97
C ARG A 73 1.73 -10.32 16.42
N ASP A 74 1.37 -10.43 17.70
CA ASP A 74 0.22 -9.72 18.27
C ASP A 74 0.37 -8.20 18.16
N MET A 75 1.55 -7.68 18.47
CA MET A 75 1.84 -6.25 18.33
C MET A 75 1.69 -5.78 16.88
N LEU A 76 2.25 -6.48 15.91
CA LEU A 76 2.15 -6.10 14.49
C LEU A 76 0.71 -6.21 13.97
N ALA A 77 0.05 -7.33 14.22
CA ALA A 77 -1.27 -7.60 13.66
C ALA A 77 -2.39 -6.83 14.38
N ASN A 78 -2.49 -6.96 15.71
CA ASN A 78 -3.64 -6.45 16.45
C ASN A 78 -3.42 -5.04 17.01
N THR A 79 -2.22 -4.72 17.51
CA THR A 79 -1.97 -3.39 18.06
C THR A 79 -1.73 -2.36 16.96
N MET A 80 -0.92 -2.72 15.95
CA MET A 80 -0.55 -1.81 14.84
C MET A 80 -1.44 -1.99 13.60
N GLY A 81 -2.17 -3.10 13.48
CA GLY A 81 -3.08 -3.36 12.37
C GLY A 81 -2.37 -3.66 11.04
N PHE A 82 -1.13 -4.13 11.09
CA PHE A 82 -0.38 -4.47 9.88
C PHE A 82 -0.78 -5.84 9.33
N VAL A 83 -0.94 -5.90 8.03
CA VAL A 83 -0.92 -7.14 7.26
C VAL A 83 0.51 -7.33 6.77
N THR A 84 1.15 -8.43 7.15
CA THR A 84 2.56 -8.66 6.86
C THR A 84 2.74 -9.79 5.83
N PRO A 85 3.80 -9.77 5.02
CA PRO A 85 4.04 -10.80 4.02
C PRO A 85 4.79 -12.04 4.57
N PHE A 86 4.96 -12.16 5.88
CA PHE A 86 5.69 -13.27 6.49
C PHE A 86 4.80 -14.49 6.66
N THR A 87 5.34 -15.67 6.34
CA THR A 87 4.63 -16.96 6.47
C THR A 87 4.21 -17.27 7.91
N THR A 88 4.91 -16.72 8.90
CA THR A 88 4.54 -16.83 10.32
C THR A 88 3.21 -16.16 10.67
N PHE A 89 2.63 -15.38 9.75
CA PHE A 89 1.34 -14.70 9.90
C PHE A 89 0.22 -15.32 9.06
N GLU A 90 0.44 -16.46 8.36
CA GLU A 90 -0.61 -17.09 7.55
C GLU A 90 -1.90 -17.33 8.32
N ASP A 91 -1.79 -17.76 9.58
CA ASP A 91 -2.90 -18.01 10.49
C ASP A 91 -3.11 -16.88 11.52
N TYR A 92 -2.46 -15.74 11.32
CA TYR A 92 -2.43 -14.65 12.29
C TYR A 92 -2.80 -13.31 11.63
N LEU A 93 -4.05 -13.19 11.21
CA LEU A 93 -4.56 -11.97 10.58
C LEU A 93 -5.19 -11.04 11.61
N PRO A 94 -5.03 -9.72 11.44
CA PRO A 94 -5.75 -8.75 12.25
C PRO A 94 -7.26 -8.99 12.23
N SER A 95 -7.91 -8.88 13.38
CA SER A 95 -9.34 -9.08 13.52
C SER A 95 -10.15 -7.84 13.13
N ASN A 96 -9.77 -7.15 12.04
CA ASN A 96 -10.53 -6.00 11.56
C ASN A 96 -11.30 -6.32 10.28
N PRO A 97 -12.49 -5.73 10.06
CA PRO A 97 -13.35 -6.04 8.92
C PRO A 97 -12.73 -5.72 7.56
N LEU A 98 -11.83 -4.74 7.48
CA LEU A 98 -11.17 -4.37 6.23
C LEU A 98 -10.14 -5.43 5.80
N VAL A 99 -9.43 -6.04 6.77
CA VAL A 99 -8.53 -7.17 6.47
C VAL A 99 -9.33 -8.40 6.07
N GLN A 100 -10.44 -8.67 6.76
CA GLN A 100 -11.32 -9.80 6.42
C GLN A 100 -11.93 -9.64 5.02
N ALA A 101 -12.32 -8.42 4.64
CA ALA A 101 -12.77 -8.15 3.28
C ALA A 101 -11.70 -8.46 2.22
N ASN A 102 -10.43 -8.18 2.50
CA ASN A 102 -9.32 -8.57 1.63
C ASN A 102 -9.23 -10.09 1.48
N GLU A 103 -9.35 -10.82 2.58
CA GLU A 103 -9.33 -12.29 2.56
C GLU A 103 -10.48 -12.90 1.76
N GLU A 104 -11.64 -12.26 1.76
CA GLU A 104 -12.77 -12.70 0.93
C GLU A 104 -12.47 -12.59 -0.57
N TYR A 105 -11.80 -11.52 -1.02
CA TYR A 105 -11.33 -11.40 -2.40
C TYR A 105 -10.32 -12.49 -2.77
N ASN A 106 -9.37 -12.79 -1.88
CA ASN A 106 -8.40 -13.86 -2.07
C ASN A 106 -9.08 -15.22 -2.17
N LYS A 107 -10.01 -15.54 -1.28
CA LYS A 107 -10.80 -16.78 -1.28
C LYS A 107 -11.69 -16.93 -2.52
N ALA A 108 -12.20 -15.79 -3.02
CA ALA A 108 -12.97 -15.75 -4.27
C ALA A 108 -12.10 -15.93 -5.53
N GLY A 109 -10.79 -16.08 -5.38
CA GLY A 109 -9.85 -16.27 -6.49
C GLY A 109 -9.61 -14.99 -7.32
N LYS A 110 -9.92 -13.82 -6.78
CA LYS A 110 -9.64 -12.55 -7.44
C LYS A 110 -8.14 -12.30 -7.48
N THR A 111 -7.65 -11.70 -8.56
CA THR A 111 -6.23 -11.41 -8.75
C THR A 111 -5.85 -10.08 -8.09
N PRO A 112 -4.97 -10.09 -7.06
CA PRO A 112 -4.50 -8.86 -6.46
C PRO A 112 -3.76 -7.98 -7.47
N VAL A 113 -3.90 -6.67 -7.33
CA VAL A 113 -3.18 -5.69 -8.16
C VAL A 113 -1.99 -5.16 -7.37
N SER A 114 -0.79 -5.35 -7.92
CA SER A 114 0.43 -4.87 -7.28
C SER A 114 0.59 -3.36 -7.39
N TRP A 115 1.03 -2.73 -6.30
CA TRP A 115 1.51 -1.36 -6.33
C TRP A 115 2.78 -1.26 -7.17
N ASN A 116 2.82 -0.32 -8.10
CA ASN A 116 3.96 -0.12 -9.00
C ASN A 116 4.72 1.17 -8.66
N PHE A 117 5.00 1.41 -7.39
CA PHE A 117 5.72 2.61 -6.94
C PHE A 117 7.08 2.77 -7.59
N THR A 118 7.77 1.67 -7.87
CA THR A 118 9.09 1.66 -8.53
C THR A 118 9.06 2.12 -9.98
N THR A 119 7.88 2.19 -10.60
CA THR A 119 7.72 2.71 -11.97
C THR A 119 7.47 4.21 -12.01
N MET A 120 7.24 4.85 -10.88
CA MET A 120 7.11 6.31 -10.80
C MET A 120 8.48 6.95 -10.92
N PRO A 121 8.66 7.94 -11.81
CA PRO A 121 9.98 8.54 -12.04
C PRO A 121 10.39 9.46 -10.88
N SER A 122 9.44 10.11 -10.22
CA SER A 122 9.67 11.00 -9.07
C SER A 122 8.39 11.32 -8.31
N GLU A 123 8.53 11.79 -7.08
CA GLU A 123 7.43 12.38 -6.30
C GLU A 123 6.88 13.66 -6.96
N ASN A 124 7.74 14.43 -7.63
CA ASN A 124 7.35 15.63 -8.35
C ASN A 124 6.37 15.32 -9.48
N TRP A 125 6.65 14.28 -10.28
CA TRP A 125 5.72 13.80 -11.31
C TRP A 125 4.36 13.42 -10.72
N LYS A 126 4.36 12.62 -9.67
CA LYS A 126 3.12 12.19 -8.99
C LYS A 126 2.27 13.39 -8.55
N ASN A 127 2.91 14.39 -7.92
CA ASN A 127 2.23 15.58 -7.43
C ASN A 127 1.68 16.45 -8.57
N ASN A 128 2.42 16.60 -9.67
CA ASN A 128 1.99 17.36 -10.85
C ASN A 128 0.78 16.70 -11.53
N VAL A 129 0.80 15.37 -11.68
CA VAL A 129 -0.36 14.61 -12.19
C VAL A 129 -1.57 14.77 -11.28
N GLY A 130 -1.36 14.64 -9.96
CA GLY A 130 -2.43 14.82 -8.97
C GLY A 130 -3.06 16.22 -9.02
N SER A 131 -2.24 17.26 -9.17
CA SER A 131 -2.71 18.64 -9.32
C SER A 131 -3.53 18.85 -10.59
N ALA A 132 -3.04 18.35 -11.73
CA ALA A 132 -3.76 18.44 -13.01
C ALA A 132 -5.09 17.69 -12.97
N LEU A 133 -5.14 16.51 -12.35
CA LEU A 133 -6.38 15.75 -12.14
C LEU A 133 -7.38 16.50 -11.25
N LEU A 134 -6.89 17.13 -10.17
CA LEU A 134 -7.72 17.91 -9.27
C LEU A 134 -8.34 19.12 -9.99
N GLU A 135 -7.54 19.87 -10.74
CA GLU A 135 -8.03 21.01 -11.54
C GLU A 135 -9.09 20.57 -12.58
N TYR A 136 -8.83 19.44 -13.24
CA TYR A 136 -9.81 18.88 -14.18
C TYR A 136 -11.11 18.49 -13.48
N ALA A 137 -11.03 17.81 -12.33
CA ALA A 137 -12.22 17.40 -11.56
C ALA A 137 -13.02 18.59 -11.03
N GLN A 138 -12.35 19.71 -10.71
CA GLN A 138 -12.97 20.96 -10.29
C GLN A 138 -13.55 21.80 -11.45
N GLY A 139 -13.32 21.40 -12.71
CA GLY A 139 -13.73 22.14 -13.88
C GLY A 139 -12.90 23.40 -14.18
N THR A 140 -11.74 23.55 -13.55
CA THR A 140 -10.79 24.66 -13.74
C THR A 140 -9.66 24.34 -14.69
N GLY A 141 -9.38 23.04 -14.92
CA GLY A 141 -8.37 22.52 -15.84
C GLY A 141 -8.96 21.78 -17.04
N LYS A 142 -8.12 21.41 -17.98
CA LYS A 142 -8.46 20.63 -19.16
C LYS A 142 -7.82 19.25 -19.12
N TRP A 143 -8.42 18.27 -19.78
CA TRP A 143 -7.87 16.91 -19.86
C TRP A 143 -6.49 16.87 -20.50
N ASP A 144 -6.23 17.69 -21.52
CA ASP A 144 -4.91 17.77 -22.19
C ASP A 144 -3.78 18.10 -21.20
N ALA A 145 -4.07 18.89 -20.16
CA ALA A 145 -3.08 19.18 -19.09
C ALA A 145 -2.78 17.93 -18.23
N VAL A 146 -3.80 17.10 -17.98
CA VAL A 146 -3.61 15.81 -17.28
C VAL A 146 -2.76 14.87 -18.11
N GLU A 147 -3.06 14.74 -19.41
CA GLU A 147 -2.33 13.90 -20.35
C GLU A 147 -0.87 14.34 -20.46
N THR A 148 -0.63 15.63 -20.62
CA THR A 148 0.72 16.22 -20.66
C THR A 148 1.50 15.95 -19.36
N ALA A 149 0.87 16.19 -18.20
CA ALA A 149 1.51 15.93 -16.90
C ALA A 149 1.84 14.45 -16.73
N PHE A 150 0.97 13.55 -17.20
CA PHE A 150 1.15 12.11 -17.06
C PHE A 150 2.22 11.59 -18.01
N VAL A 151 2.14 11.88 -19.31
CA VAL A 151 3.00 11.28 -20.37
C VAL A 151 4.32 12.03 -20.49
N ASP A 152 4.25 13.32 -20.81
CA ASP A 152 5.47 14.13 -21.05
C ASP A 152 6.22 14.40 -19.74
N GLY A 153 5.47 14.61 -18.66
CA GLY A 153 6.02 14.76 -17.33
C GLY A 153 6.77 13.52 -16.87
N TRP A 154 6.23 12.32 -17.12
CA TRP A 154 6.91 11.07 -16.79
C TRP A 154 8.24 10.94 -17.55
N ALA A 155 8.22 11.18 -18.86
CA ALA A 155 9.41 11.09 -19.71
C ALA A 155 10.49 12.07 -19.25
N THR A 156 10.11 13.30 -18.91
CA THR A 156 11.04 14.35 -18.46
C THR A 156 11.70 13.98 -17.14
N GLU A 157 10.91 13.58 -16.14
CA GLU A 157 11.42 13.21 -14.81
C GLU A 157 12.24 11.91 -14.86
N TYR A 158 11.85 10.95 -15.68
CA TYR A 158 12.62 9.73 -15.90
C TYR A 158 14.00 10.01 -16.48
N GLN A 159 14.08 10.86 -17.50
CA GLN A 159 15.36 11.26 -18.07
C GLN A 159 16.23 12.01 -17.07
N ALA A 160 15.65 12.92 -16.29
CA ALA A 160 16.38 13.65 -15.25
C ALA A 160 16.95 12.73 -14.16
N ALA A 161 16.19 11.70 -13.75
CA ALA A 161 16.64 10.72 -12.76
C ALA A 161 17.73 9.77 -13.26
N HIS A 162 17.88 9.61 -14.60
CA HIS A 162 18.86 8.72 -15.24
C HIS A 162 19.91 9.46 -16.06
N ALA A 163 19.97 10.80 -15.98
CA ALA A 163 21.05 11.58 -16.54
C ALA A 163 22.32 11.33 -15.70
N GLU A 164 23.35 10.71 -16.34
CA GLU A 164 24.69 10.53 -15.78
C GLU A 164 25.49 11.86 -15.78
#